data_ed15b5c5d434e9db10953a63cb9a1771
#
_entry.id   ed15b5c5d434e9db10953a63cb9a1771
#
_cell.length_a   1.000
_cell.length_b   1.000
_cell.length_c   1.000
_cell.angle_alpha   90.00
_cell.angle_beta   90.00
_cell.angle_gamma   90.00
#
_symmetry.space_group_name_H-M   'P 1'
#
loop_
_entity.id
_entity.type
_entity.pdbx_description
1 polymer ?
#
loop_
_entity_poly.entity_id
_entity_poly.type
_entity_poly.pdbx_seq_one_letter_code
_entity_poly.pdbx_strand_id
1 'polypeptide(L)'
;MISASPARFPATPRILFFRRVRYNSGMLDPAVSPSVLRDALAAHLPQTLAELAELVAVPSVAAQPDSPMTAGAELVAALCRRHGMEARILPTVPGAPPVVFAEDRSAGVDAPTVLLYNHYDVQPAEPLNLWTGDPWTLRHDGDLLYGRGTSDDKGHIVARFLALDAVKSANNGALPFNVKMLIEGEEEVGSVHLADWIGEHAALLNADVTIWEFGGVDESGRPQIVCGLRGLAYFELHAKTIAYDAHSGVGGSILPNAAWRLVWALATLKTRGERILLPGHYDAVVPPTDADIELLAALPEAQEAWMRAEFAPAEFLGGATGVEYRRRAVWEPTCTINGVLSGYTGAGAKTVLPSEAMAKLDFRLVPDQDPEEVHRSLCRHLDEHGFSDIEVRYLGGQKSGRVDPNHPYVRLCAETARAVYEKEPCIYPMVGGTGPVHPFVAGLRQPFVTCGVGYPGARIHAPNENLRVSDLLKGAEHTARFLLALAEQYIPGSH
;
A
#
# COMPACT_ATOMS: atom_id res chain seq x y z
N MET A 1 -3.69 -30.42 19.12
CA MET A 1 -5.04 -30.36 18.55
C MET A 1 -5.83 -29.38 19.41
N ILE A 2 -5.84 -28.11 19.03
CA ILE A 2 -6.81 -27.12 19.51
C ILE A 2 -7.26 -26.37 18.25
N SER A 3 -8.49 -26.69 17.81
CA SER A 3 -9.11 -26.07 16.65
C SER A 3 -9.66 -24.70 17.08
N ALA A 4 -9.05 -23.65 16.61
CA ALA A 4 -9.64 -22.31 16.68
C ALA A 4 -10.63 -22.18 15.50
N SER A 5 -11.89 -21.93 15.85
CA SER A 5 -12.97 -21.70 14.89
C SER A 5 -12.91 -20.24 14.42
N PRO A 6 -12.94 -19.94 13.11
CA PRO A 6 -12.92 -18.56 12.64
C PRO A 6 -14.25 -17.88 12.98
N ALA A 7 -14.17 -16.64 13.46
CA ALA A 7 -15.32 -15.78 13.72
C ALA A 7 -16.07 -15.53 12.40
N ARG A 8 -17.34 -15.94 12.33
CA ARG A 8 -18.24 -15.70 11.20
C ARG A 8 -18.76 -14.26 11.24
N PHE A 9 -18.39 -13.43 10.30
CA PHE A 9 -19.10 -12.19 10.01
C PHE A 9 -20.39 -12.51 9.22
N PRO A 10 -21.52 -11.89 9.52
CA PRO A 10 -22.76 -12.13 8.78
C PRO A 10 -22.68 -11.53 7.37
N ALA A 11 -22.88 -12.36 6.36
CA ALA A 11 -23.01 -11.95 4.97
C ALA A 11 -24.41 -11.34 4.75
N THR A 12 -24.49 -10.03 4.46
CA THR A 12 -25.52 -9.46 3.58
C THR A 12 -25.07 -8.08 3.08
N PRO A 13 -25.02 -7.81 1.77
CA PRO A 13 -24.74 -6.48 1.27
C PRO A 13 -26.02 -5.61 1.42
N ARG A 14 -26.06 -4.77 2.41
CA ARG A 14 -26.98 -3.63 2.43
C ARG A 14 -26.24 -2.44 1.83
N ILE A 15 -26.71 -2.00 0.66
CA ILE A 15 -26.39 -0.67 0.12
C ILE A 15 -26.72 0.34 1.21
N LEU A 16 -25.68 0.88 1.84
CA LEU A 16 -25.81 1.92 2.85
C LEU A 16 -26.02 3.25 2.11
N PHE A 17 -27.24 3.79 2.24
CA PHE A 17 -27.50 5.19 1.92
C PHE A 17 -26.66 6.07 2.85
N PHE A 18 -25.55 6.62 2.35
CA PHE A 18 -24.86 7.71 3.01
C PHE A 18 -25.81 8.90 3.11
N ARG A 19 -26.11 9.37 4.33
CA ARG A 19 -26.85 10.61 4.53
C ARG A 19 -26.05 11.74 3.88
N ARG A 20 -26.74 12.58 3.11
CA ARG A 20 -26.15 13.72 2.39
C ARG A 20 -25.43 14.64 3.36
N VAL A 21 -24.11 14.66 3.32
CA VAL A 21 -23.33 15.80 3.82
C VAL A 21 -23.68 16.99 2.92
N ARG A 22 -24.21 18.07 3.49
CA ARG A 22 -24.46 19.29 2.72
C ARG A 22 -23.12 19.98 2.49
N TYR A 23 -22.62 19.89 1.28
CA TYR A 23 -21.46 20.60 0.82
C TYR A 23 -21.81 22.06 0.56
N ASN A 24 -21.14 22.99 1.24
CA ASN A 24 -21.25 24.42 0.97
C ASN A 24 -20.10 24.85 0.08
N SER A 25 -20.35 25.06 -1.22
CA SER A 25 -19.36 25.42 -2.24
C SER A 25 -18.91 26.90 -2.20
N GLY A 26 -19.03 27.56 -1.06
CA GLY A 26 -18.44 28.88 -0.85
C GLY A 26 -16.92 28.78 -0.70
N MET A 27 -16.14 29.65 -1.37
CA MET A 27 -14.71 29.77 -1.12
C MET A 27 -14.47 29.94 0.38
N LEU A 28 -13.71 29.00 0.96
CA LEU A 28 -13.29 29.02 2.34
C LEU A 28 -12.41 30.24 2.57
N ASP A 29 -12.84 31.13 3.46
CA ASP A 29 -11.93 32.10 4.10
C ASP A 29 -11.30 31.33 5.26
N PRO A 30 -10.05 30.78 5.10
CA PRO A 30 -9.53 29.84 6.08
C PRO A 30 -9.23 30.56 7.40
N ALA A 31 -9.69 29.97 8.52
CA ALA A 31 -9.38 30.45 9.87
C ALA A 31 -7.87 30.66 10.10
N VAL A 32 -7.03 29.91 9.36
CA VAL A 32 -5.57 30.06 9.30
C VAL A 32 -5.15 30.47 7.89
N SER A 33 -4.52 31.65 7.76
CA SER A 33 -4.07 32.11 6.43
C SER A 33 -2.98 31.19 5.85
N PRO A 34 -2.98 30.97 4.52
CA PRO A 34 -1.98 30.13 3.85
C PRO A 34 -0.52 30.58 4.07
N SER A 35 -0.26 31.88 4.21
CA SER A 35 1.08 32.38 4.47
C SER A 35 1.56 32.05 5.87
N VAL A 36 0.73 32.25 6.90
CA VAL A 36 1.04 31.90 8.30
C VAL A 36 1.33 30.39 8.42
N LEU A 37 0.56 29.55 7.73
CA LEU A 37 0.80 28.10 7.73
C LEU A 37 2.15 27.76 7.07
N ARG A 38 2.49 28.36 5.94
CA ARG A 38 3.78 28.12 5.27
C ARG A 38 4.97 28.60 6.09
N ASP A 39 4.84 29.75 6.76
CA ASP A 39 5.88 30.26 7.66
C ASP A 39 6.10 29.30 8.84
N ALA A 40 5.02 28.74 9.40
CA ALA A 40 5.11 27.73 10.46
C ALA A 40 5.76 26.43 9.96
N LEU A 41 5.40 25.92 8.78
CA LEU A 41 6.04 24.76 8.17
C LEU A 41 7.55 24.98 7.99
N ALA A 42 7.95 26.13 7.45
CA ALA A 42 9.35 26.48 7.27
C ALA A 42 10.12 26.58 8.61
N ALA A 43 9.47 27.08 9.66
CA ALA A 43 10.07 27.19 10.99
C ALA A 43 10.32 25.82 11.65
N HIS A 44 9.45 24.84 11.42
CA HIS A 44 9.59 23.48 11.96
C HIS A 44 10.44 22.53 11.11
N LEU A 45 10.76 22.88 9.85
CA LEU A 45 11.52 22.03 8.94
C LEU A 45 12.85 21.53 9.50
N PRO A 46 13.71 22.34 10.19
CA PRO A 46 14.97 21.83 10.75
C PRO A 46 14.79 20.71 11.75
N GLN A 47 13.77 20.77 12.60
CA GLN A 47 13.42 19.67 13.54
C GLN A 47 12.96 18.44 12.77
N THR A 48 12.09 18.59 11.79
CA THR A 48 11.58 17.52 10.94
C THR A 48 12.71 16.75 10.25
N LEU A 49 13.71 17.47 9.71
CA LEU A 49 14.87 16.83 9.08
C LEU A 49 15.75 16.07 10.09
N ALA A 50 15.89 16.59 11.30
CA ALA A 50 16.61 15.90 12.37
C ALA A 50 15.87 14.60 12.79
N GLU A 51 14.55 14.64 12.90
CA GLU A 51 13.71 13.47 13.23
C GLU A 51 13.69 12.43 12.12
N LEU A 52 13.69 12.85 10.85
CA LEU A 52 13.86 11.92 9.74
C LEU A 52 15.23 11.24 9.80
N ALA A 53 16.29 11.96 10.17
CA ALA A 53 17.61 11.37 10.35
C ALA A 53 17.63 10.34 11.49
N GLU A 54 16.96 10.62 12.63
CA GLU A 54 16.79 9.67 13.71
C GLU A 54 16.09 8.39 13.22
N LEU A 55 15.00 8.51 12.45
CA LEU A 55 14.24 7.36 11.93
C LEU A 55 15.06 6.56 10.91
N VAL A 56 15.73 7.22 9.96
CA VAL A 56 16.56 6.56 8.95
C VAL A 56 17.70 5.77 9.59
N ALA A 57 18.27 6.27 10.70
CA ALA A 57 19.35 5.60 11.42
C ALA A 57 18.94 4.28 12.08
N VAL A 58 17.65 3.97 12.20
CA VAL A 58 17.16 2.68 12.70
C VAL A 58 16.80 1.78 11.52
N PRO A 59 17.58 0.73 11.21
CA PRO A 59 17.30 -0.18 10.09
C PRO A 59 16.20 -1.19 10.43
N SER A 60 14.97 -0.70 10.57
CA SER A 60 13.78 -1.49 10.88
C SER A 60 13.29 -2.29 9.67
N VAL A 61 14.04 -3.33 9.28
CA VAL A 61 13.77 -4.18 8.11
C VAL A 61 12.95 -5.40 8.55
N ALA A 62 11.63 -5.38 8.40
CA ALA A 62 10.74 -6.45 8.87
C ALA A 62 11.08 -7.83 8.29
N ALA A 63 11.61 -7.88 7.06
CA ALA A 63 12.01 -9.12 6.40
C ALA A 63 13.28 -9.78 7.01
N GLN A 64 13.99 -9.12 7.94
CA GLN A 64 15.24 -9.60 8.54
C GLN A 64 15.03 -9.97 10.01
N PRO A 65 15.35 -11.23 10.42
CA PRO A 65 15.05 -11.73 11.78
C PRO A 65 15.69 -10.92 12.93
N ASP A 66 16.90 -10.37 12.69
CA ASP A 66 17.66 -9.63 13.72
C ASP A 66 17.48 -8.10 13.62
N SER A 67 16.48 -7.66 12.88
CA SER A 67 16.19 -6.23 12.68
C SER A 67 15.74 -5.56 13.98
N PRO A 68 16.14 -4.31 14.25
CA PRO A 68 15.79 -3.59 15.48
C PRO A 68 14.35 -3.03 15.45
N MET A 69 13.35 -3.88 15.18
CA MET A 69 11.95 -3.50 15.06
C MET A 69 11.41 -2.84 16.33
N THR A 70 11.77 -3.38 17.51
CA THR A 70 11.36 -2.79 18.79
C THR A 70 11.94 -1.39 18.98
N ALA A 71 13.22 -1.17 18.64
CA ALA A 71 13.83 0.16 18.71
C ALA A 71 13.16 1.15 17.74
N GLY A 72 12.73 0.69 16.56
CA GLY A 72 11.94 1.48 15.63
C GLY A 72 10.60 1.93 16.24
N ALA A 73 9.86 1.00 16.82
CA ALA A 73 8.60 1.31 17.49
C ALA A 73 8.79 2.25 18.70
N GLU A 74 9.84 2.05 19.51
CA GLU A 74 10.17 2.91 20.65
C GLU A 74 10.50 4.33 20.21
N LEU A 75 11.29 4.50 19.14
CA LEU A 75 11.61 5.81 18.56
C LEU A 75 10.35 6.50 18.04
N VAL A 76 9.52 5.82 17.25
CA VAL A 76 8.26 6.37 16.74
C VAL A 76 7.35 6.81 17.88
N ALA A 77 7.18 5.99 18.92
CA ALA A 77 6.39 6.34 20.09
C ALA A 77 6.97 7.55 20.86
N ALA A 78 8.30 7.66 20.92
CA ALA A 78 8.98 8.83 21.52
C ALA A 78 8.75 10.09 20.71
N LEU A 79 8.79 10.02 19.36
CA LEU A 79 8.46 11.12 18.47
C LEU A 79 7.00 11.56 18.63
N CYS A 80 6.03 10.63 18.64
CA CYS A 80 4.63 10.98 18.90
C CYS A 80 4.47 11.77 20.22
N ARG A 81 5.17 11.36 21.30
CA ARG A 81 5.13 12.08 22.60
C ARG A 81 5.80 13.46 22.49
N ARG A 82 6.90 13.58 21.73
CA ARG A 82 7.60 14.87 21.47
C ARG A 82 6.65 15.88 20.82
N HIS A 83 5.75 15.42 19.94
CA HIS A 83 4.71 16.22 19.30
C HIS A 83 3.40 16.36 20.10
N GLY A 84 3.43 15.96 21.40
CA GLY A 84 2.33 16.19 22.34
C GLY A 84 1.19 15.18 22.28
N MET A 85 1.40 14.03 21.68
CA MET A 85 0.42 12.93 21.65
C MET A 85 0.64 11.93 22.81
N GLU A 86 -0.43 11.30 23.27
CA GLU A 86 -0.35 10.12 24.10
C GLU A 86 -0.02 8.91 23.23
N ALA A 87 1.16 8.29 23.43
CA ALA A 87 1.62 7.18 22.59
C ALA A 87 1.81 5.89 23.39
N ARG A 88 1.34 4.78 22.82
CA ARG A 88 1.42 3.41 23.34
C ARG A 88 2.03 2.49 22.28
N ILE A 89 2.86 1.56 22.70
CA ILE A 89 3.36 0.45 21.90
C ILE A 89 2.49 -0.76 22.24
N LEU A 90 1.78 -1.27 21.27
CA LEU A 90 0.82 -2.36 21.46
C LEU A 90 1.30 -3.61 20.72
N PRO A 91 1.30 -4.77 21.37
CA PRO A 91 1.73 -6.01 20.74
C PRO A 91 0.72 -6.42 19.63
N THR A 92 1.25 -7.11 18.64
CA THR A 92 0.49 -7.90 17.68
C THR A 92 0.41 -9.35 18.16
N VAL A 93 1.19 -10.24 17.57
CA VAL A 93 1.34 -11.62 18.03
C VAL A 93 2.76 -11.86 18.56
N PRO A 94 3.00 -12.89 19.39
CA PRO A 94 4.34 -13.18 19.88
C PRO A 94 5.35 -13.35 18.75
N GLY A 95 6.41 -12.53 18.76
CA GLY A 95 7.50 -12.56 17.79
C GLY A 95 7.31 -11.63 16.57
N ALA A 96 6.15 -11.03 16.40
CA ALA A 96 5.92 -10.04 15.35
C ALA A 96 6.21 -8.60 15.84
N PRO A 97 6.52 -7.66 14.93
CA PRO A 97 6.69 -6.26 15.24
C PRO A 97 5.47 -5.65 15.92
N PRO A 98 5.66 -4.80 16.95
CA PRO A 98 4.53 -4.14 17.61
C PRO A 98 3.99 -2.98 16.75
N VAL A 99 2.75 -2.61 17.03
CA VAL A 99 2.10 -1.41 16.48
C VAL A 99 2.29 -0.25 17.45
N VAL A 100 2.56 0.94 16.92
CA VAL A 100 2.51 2.19 17.67
C VAL A 100 1.16 2.86 17.43
N PHE A 101 0.42 3.08 18.51
CA PHE A 101 -0.80 3.89 18.50
C PHE A 101 -0.55 5.17 19.28
N ALA A 102 -0.93 6.32 18.70
CA ALA A 102 -0.87 7.60 19.38
C ALA A 102 -2.13 8.41 19.14
N GLU A 103 -2.50 9.27 20.10
CA GLU A 103 -3.66 10.14 19.97
C GLU A 103 -3.49 11.50 20.65
N ASP A 104 -4.10 12.54 20.07
CA ASP A 104 -4.35 13.84 20.70
C ASP A 104 -5.85 14.14 20.53
N ARG A 105 -6.57 14.15 21.64
CA ARG A 105 -8.03 14.37 21.70
C ARG A 105 -8.39 15.72 22.33
N SER A 106 -7.47 16.65 22.35
CA SER A 106 -7.63 17.97 23.01
C SER A 106 -8.72 18.85 22.38
N ALA A 107 -9.09 18.59 21.12
CA ALA A 107 -10.17 19.31 20.45
C ALA A 107 -11.58 18.97 21.00
N GLY A 108 -11.71 17.88 21.74
CA GLY A 108 -12.96 17.47 22.39
C GLY A 108 -13.83 16.53 21.54
N VAL A 109 -14.93 16.09 22.13
CA VAL A 109 -15.78 15.03 21.55
C VAL A 109 -16.60 15.47 20.34
N ASP A 110 -16.84 16.77 20.20
CA ASP A 110 -17.62 17.34 19.09
C ASP A 110 -16.75 17.72 17.88
N ALA A 111 -15.43 17.55 17.97
CA ALA A 111 -14.50 17.81 16.87
C ALA A 111 -14.31 16.55 16.01
N PRO A 112 -14.04 16.71 14.69
CA PRO A 112 -13.74 15.59 13.83
C PRO A 112 -12.47 14.85 14.30
N THR A 113 -12.46 13.56 14.09
CA THR A 113 -11.30 12.70 14.41
C THR A 113 -10.69 12.16 13.11
N VAL A 114 -9.40 12.33 12.95
CA VAL A 114 -8.65 11.80 11.80
C VAL A 114 -7.72 10.69 12.27
N LEU A 115 -7.66 9.60 11.51
CA LEU A 115 -6.68 8.54 11.67
C LEU A 115 -5.57 8.73 10.63
N LEU A 116 -4.32 8.84 11.06
CA LEU A 116 -3.13 8.84 10.21
C LEU A 116 -2.57 7.43 10.23
N TYR A 117 -2.56 6.76 9.08
CA TYR A 117 -1.97 5.44 8.93
C TYR A 117 -0.60 5.55 8.28
N ASN A 118 0.40 4.90 8.87
CA ASN A 118 1.79 4.87 8.43
C ASN A 118 2.46 3.56 8.83
N HIS A 119 3.69 3.31 8.35
CA HIS A 119 4.52 2.20 8.82
C HIS A 119 5.95 2.65 9.10
N TYR A 120 6.63 1.95 10.04
CA TYR A 120 8.01 2.28 10.42
C TYR A 120 9.03 1.27 9.91
N ASP A 121 8.58 0.15 9.36
CA ASP A 121 9.46 -0.81 8.70
C ASP A 121 9.84 -0.34 7.30
N VAL A 122 10.87 -0.95 6.76
CA VAL A 122 11.44 -0.60 5.45
C VAL A 122 11.95 -1.84 4.73
N GLN A 123 12.07 -1.76 3.41
CA GLN A 123 12.72 -2.79 2.60
C GLN A 123 14.21 -2.94 2.92
N PRO A 124 14.82 -4.13 2.69
CA PRO A 124 16.26 -4.31 2.69
C PRO A 124 16.99 -3.27 1.84
N ALA A 125 18.16 -2.82 2.30
CA ALA A 125 18.96 -1.84 1.55
C ALA A 125 19.83 -2.46 0.45
N GLU A 126 19.97 -3.77 0.41
CA GLU A 126 20.77 -4.49 -0.58
C GLU A 126 20.26 -4.27 -2.03
N PRO A 127 21.17 -4.19 -3.02
CA PRO A 127 22.64 -4.33 -2.92
C PRO A 127 23.33 -3.03 -2.48
N LEU A 128 24.09 -3.08 -1.38
CA LEU A 128 24.71 -1.90 -0.75
C LEU A 128 25.72 -1.17 -1.66
N ASN A 129 26.38 -1.89 -2.56
CA ASN A 129 27.36 -1.33 -3.48
C ASN A 129 26.77 -0.39 -4.54
N LEU A 130 25.45 -0.31 -4.66
CA LEU A 130 24.75 0.63 -5.57
C LEU A 130 24.29 1.91 -4.88
N TRP A 131 24.50 2.02 -3.55
CA TRP A 131 24.21 3.26 -2.84
C TRP A 131 25.36 4.25 -2.93
N THR A 132 25.03 5.52 -3.07
CA THR A 132 25.99 6.63 -2.96
C THR A 132 26.05 7.06 -1.50
N GLY A 133 26.71 6.29 -0.66
CA GLY A 133 26.79 6.48 0.79
C GLY A 133 26.07 5.41 1.58
N ASP A 134 26.03 5.58 2.89
CA ASP A 134 25.34 4.66 3.80
C ASP A 134 23.81 4.85 3.74
N PRO A 135 23.02 3.82 3.44
CA PRO A 135 21.55 3.92 3.40
C PRO A 135 20.88 4.28 4.73
N TRP A 136 21.59 4.08 5.85
CA TRP A 136 21.12 4.34 7.21
C TRP A 136 21.59 5.69 7.76
N THR A 137 22.21 6.50 6.94
CA THR A 137 22.63 7.88 7.27
C THR A 137 21.95 8.85 6.32
N LEU A 138 21.04 9.68 6.83
CA LEU A 138 20.35 10.67 6.02
C LEU A 138 21.35 11.63 5.37
N ARG A 139 21.42 11.63 4.04
CA ARG A 139 22.25 12.55 3.27
C ARG A 139 21.39 13.61 2.60
N HIS A 140 21.69 14.87 2.87
CA HIS A 140 21.02 16.02 2.27
C HIS A 140 21.87 16.58 1.13
N ASP A 141 21.31 16.71 -0.06
CA ASP A 141 21.98 17.19 -1.27
C ASP A 141 21.03 18.06 -2.11
N GLY A 142 21.15 19.37 -1.96
CA GLY A 142 20.23 20.32 -2.60
C GLY A 142 18.80 20.16 -2.09
N ASP A 143 17.86 19.79 -2.97
CA ASP A 143 16.46 19.52 -2.61
C ASP A 143 16.22 18.04 -2.23
N LEU A 144 17.24 17.19 -2.27
CA LEU A 144 17.09 15.74 -2.12
C LEU A 144 17.64 15.24 -0.77
N LEU A 145 16.83 14.39 -0.12
CA LEU A 145 17.12 13.68 1.12
C LEU A 145 17.25 12.19 0.79
N TYR A 146 18.46 11.64 0.86
CA TYR A 146 18.74 10.25 0.54
C TYR A 146 18.85 9.41 1.80
N GLY A 147 18.24 8.24 1.80
CA GLY A 147 18.30 7.23 2.84
C GLY A 147 17.17 6.20 2.66
N ARG A 148 17.33 5.00 3.17
CA ARG A 148 16.27 3.98 3.14
C ARG A 148 15.11 4.42 4.07
N GLY A 149 13.89 4.38 3.54
CA GLY A 149 12.69 4.83 4.24
C GLY A 149 12.41 6.33 4.11
N THR A 150 13.23 7.11 3.40
CA THR A 150 12.99 8.55 3.22
C THR A 150 11.70 8.84 2.47
N SER A 151 11.31 7.97 1.54
CA SER A 151 10.06 8.08 0.78
C SER A 151 9.02 7.06 1.24
N ASP A 152 9.46 5.88 1.73
CA ASP A 152 8.63 4.75 2.08
C ASP A 152 9.06 4.14 3.43
N ASP A 153 8.45 4.52 4.58
CA ASP A 153 7.37 5.53 4.78
C ASP A 153 7.76 6.59 5.84
N LYS A 154 9.02 6.55 6.36
CA LYS A 154 9.52 7.42 7.45
C LYS A 154 9.39 8.91 7.12
N GLY A 155 9.54 9.28 5.84
CA GLY A 155 9.34 10.64 5.37
C GLY A 155 7.88 11.10 5.49
N HIS A 156 6.92 10.21 5.26
CA HIS A 156 5.52 10.51 5.48
C HIS A 156 5.20 10.66 6.97
N ILE A 157 5.78 9.85 7.85
CA ILE A 157 5.60 9.98 9.31
C ILE A 157 6.01 11.40 9.76
N VAL A 158 7.20 11.86 9.38
CA VAL A 158 7.65 13.21 9.80
C VAL A 158 6.87 14.32 9.11
N ALA A 159 6.35 14.11 7.90
CA ALA A 159 5.45 15.05 7.24
C ALA A 159 4.13 15.24 8.01
N ARG A 160 3.61 14.17 8.65
CA ARG A 160 2.44 14.26 9.52
C ARG A 160 2.74 15.12 10.75
N PHE A 161 3.88 14.89 11.42
CA PHE A 161 4.30 15.72 12.56
C PHE A 161 4.48 17.18 12.15
N LEU A 162 5.15 17.45 11.04
CA LEU A 162 5.33 18.79 10.50
C LEU A 162 3.98 19.49 10.26
N ALA A 163 3.00 18.79 9.67
CA ALA A 163 1.68 19.34 9.44
C ALA A 163 0.95 19.69 10.75
N LEU A 164 1.00 18.80 11.76
CA LEU A 164 0.34 19.00 13.05
C LEU A 164 0.98 20.17 13.83
N ASP A 165 2.31 20.25 13.85
CA ASP A 165 3.02 21.34 14.53
C ASP A 165 2.78 22.70 13.85
N ALA A 166 2.73 22.71 12.52
CA ALA A 166 2.41 23.92 11.78
C ALA A 166 0.98 24.40 12.08
N VAL A 167 0.01 23.48 12.15
CA VAL A 167 -1.37 23.82 12.55
C VAL A 167 -1.41 24.34 13.98
N LYS A 168 -0.75 23.69 14.95
CA LYS A 168 -0.66 24.17 16.34
C LYS A 168 -0.08 25.58 16.39
N SER A 169 1.06 25.82 15.71
CA SER A 169 1.73 27.12 15.69
C SER A 169 0.88 28.22 15.06
N ALA A 170 0.12 27.91 14.01
CA ALA A 170 -0.74 28.84 13.32
C ALA A 170 -2.11 29.06 14.00
N ASN A 171 -2.50 28.19 14.95
CA ASN A 171 -3.79 28.20 15.65
C ASN A 171 -3.62 28.27 17.18
N ASN A 172 -2.78 29.20 17.66
CA ASN A 172 -2.60 29.50 19.08
C ASN A 172 -2.27 28.27 19.97
N GLY A 173 -1.55 27.30 19.44
CA GLY A 173 -1.10 26.09 20.14
C GLY A 173 -2.12 24.95 20.17
N ALA A 174 -3.28 25.07 19.53
CA ALA A 174 -4.34 24.06 19.56
C ALA A 174 -4.61 23.43 18.19
N LEU A 175 -5.02 22.14 18.18
CA LEU A 175 -5.60 21.49 17.01
C LEU A 175 -7.13 21.66 17.05
N PRO A 176 -7.80 22.06 15.93
CA PRO A 176 -9.25 22.15 15.87
C PRO A 176 -9.92 20.81 15.52
N PHE A 177 -9.18 19.70 15.56
CA PHE A 177 -9.59 18.32 15.29
C PHE A 177 -8.86 17.37 16.24
N ASN A 178 -9.42 16.19 16.46
CA ASN A 178 -8.72 15.09 17.11
C ASN A 178 -7.88 14.31 16.10
N VAL A 179 -6.72 13.85 16.52
CA VAL A 179 -5.84 13.03 15.68
C VAL A 179 -5.52 11.72 16.37
N LYS A 180 -5.51 10.65 15.59
CA LYS A 180 -4.98 9.34 15.95
C LYS A 180 -3.93 8.96 14.94
N MET A 181 -2.90 8.24 15.38
CA MET A 181 -1.90 7.63 14.52
C MET A 181 -1.85 6.14 14.77
N LEU A 182 -1.89 5.38 13.70
CA LEU A 182 -1.63 3.95 13.66
C LEU A 182 -0.39 3.73 12.81
N ILE A 183 0.70 3.27 13.42
CA ILE A 183 1.97 3.08 12.73
C ILE A 183 2.44 1.65 12.96
N GLU A 184 2.40 0.84 11.91
CA GLU A 184 2.77 -0.59 11.98
C GLU A 184 4.23 -0.86 11.63
N GLY A 185 4.66 -2.10 11.76
CA GLY A 185 6.02 -2.54 11.47
C GLY A 185 6.10 -3.78 10.58
N GLU A 186 5.07 -4.09 9.80
CA GLU A 186 5.00 -5.26 8.91
C GLU A 186 4.45 -4.92 7.53
N GLU A 187 4.36 -3.64 7.14
CA GLU A 187 3.77 -3.25 5.84
C GLU A 187 4.57 -3.89 4.70
N GLU A 188 5.89 -3.79 4.75
CA GLU A 188 6.83 -4.25 3.74
C GLU A 188 6.92 -5.79 3.60
N VAL A 189 6.28 -6.52 4.50
CA VAL A 189 6.10 -7.98 4.44
C VAL A 189 4.61 -8.38 4.30
N GLY A 190 3.74 -7.40 3.98
CA GLY A 190 2.34 -7.61 3.66
C GLY A 190 1.37 -7.46 4.81
N SER A 191 1.71 -6.75 5.90
CA SER A 191 0.83 -6.43 7.04
C SER A 191 0.11 -7.66 7.59
N VAL A 192 0.85 -8.74 7.80
CA VAL A 192 0.31 -10.11 8.02
C VAL A 192 -0.69 -10.16 9.19
N HIS A 193 -0.45 -9.38 10.24
CA HIS A 193 -1.27 -9.40 11.45
C HIS A 193 -2.19 -8.18 11.60
N LEU A 194 -2.06 -7.18 10.74
CA LEU A 194 -2.75 -5.90 10.89
C LEU A 194 -4.27 -6.03 10.80
N ALA A 195 -4.79 -6.84 9.88
CA ALA A 195 -6.23 -6.99 9.69
C ALA A 195 -6.95 -7.51 10.94
N ASP A 196 -6.39 -8.55 11.57
CA ASP A 196 -6.91 -9.12 12.79
C ASP A 196 -6.75 -8.14 13.96
N TRP A 197 -5.58 -7.50 14.05
CA TRP A 197 -5.29 -6.48 15.06
C TRP A 197 -6.28 -5.30 14.98
N ILE A 198 -6.60 -4.80 13.78
CA ILE A 198 -7.63 -3.75 13.57
C ILE A 198 -8.99 -4.25 14.02
N GLY A 199 -9.35 -5.50 13.72
CA GLY A 199 -10.62 -6.10 14.15
C GLY A 199 -10.78 -6.11 15.67
N GLU A 200 -9.71 -6.46 16.40
CA GLU A 200 -9.69 -6.47 17.87
C GLU A 200 -9.68 -5.06 18.49
N HIS A 201 -9.12 -4.08 17.79
CA HIS A 201 -8.94 -2.71 18.28
C HIS A 201 -9.82 -1.67 17.57
N ALA A 202 -10.89 -2.10 16.89
CA ALA A 202 -11.75 -1.23 16.07
C ALA A 202 -12.27 0.00 16.85
N ALA A 203 -12.67 -0.16 18.12
CA ALA A 203 -13.13 0.94 18.95
C ALA A 203 -12.04 2.00 19.20
N LEU A 204 -10.76 1.59 19.28
CA LEU A 204 -9.61 2.46 19.45
C LEU A 204 -9.39 3.31 18.20
N LEU A 205 -9.60 2.72 17.01
CA LEU A 205 -9.29 3.30 15.71
C LEU A 205 -10.43 4.12 15.09
N ASN A 206 -11.61 4.15 15.72
CA ASN A 206 -12.76 4.88 15.17
C ASN A 206 -12.40 6.35 14.89
N ALA A 207 -12.60 6.76 13.62
CA ALA A 207 -12.33 8.09 13.10
C ALA A 207 -13.27 8.40 11.94
N ASP A 208 -13.36 9.67 11.54
CA ASP A 208 -14.22 10.13 10.44
C ASP A 208 -13.58 9.83 9.07
N VAL A 209 -12.25 9.89 9.01
CA VAL A 209 -11.47 9.66 7.80
C VAL A 209 -10.06 9.17 8.16
N THR A 210 -9.48 8.34 7.29
CA THR A 210 -8.08 7.95 7.37
C THR A 210 -7.26 8.73 6.34
N ILE A 211 -6.13 9.33 6.74
CA ILE A 211 -5.09 9.75 5.80
C ILE A 211 -4.13 8.58 5.64
N TRP A 212 -4.04 8.08 4.41
CA TRP A 212 -3.22 6.93 4.05
C TRP A 212 -1.74 7.29 3.96
N GLU A 213 -0.87 6.32 4.17
CA GLU A 213 0.59 6.47 4.25
C GLU A 213 1.24 7.16 3.06
N PHE A 214 0.81 6.85 1.83
CA PHE A 214 1.42 7.36 0.62
C PHE A 214 0.63 8.49 -0.06
N GLY A 215 1.08 8.89 -1.23
CA GLY A 215 0.57 9.94 -2.10
C GLY A 215 1.73 10.84 -2.55
N GLY A 216 1.43 11.87 -3.31
CA GLY A 216 2.44 12.79 -3.80
C GLY A 216 2.06 13.42 -5.12
N VAL A 217 3.04 13.54 -6.03
CA VAL A 217 2.85 14.17 -7.34
C VAL A 217 3.25 13.25 -8.50
N ASP A 218 2.67 13.50 -9.67
CA ASP A 218 3.09 12.88 -10.93
C ASP A 218 4.33 13.57 -11.54
N GLU A 219 4.78 13.12 -12.73
CA GLU A 219 5.92 13.67 -13.46
C GLU A 219 5.75 15.16 -13.81
N SER A 220 4.53 15.63 -13.92
CA SER A 220 4.20 17.03 -14.19
C SER A 220 4.05 17.87 -12.93
N GLY A 221 4.19 17.25 -11.75
CA GLY A 221 3.98 17.85 -10.44
C GLY A 221 2.51 18.11 -10.11
N ARG A 222 1.57 17.36 -10.70
CA ARG A 222 0.15 17.37 -10.32
C ARG A 222 -0.05 16.45 -9.12
N PRO A 223 -0.80 16.89 -8.09
CA PRO A 223 -1.05 16.04 -6.93
C PRO A 223 -1.91 14.83 -7.32
N GLN A 224 -1.57 13.68 -6.73
CA GLN A 224 -2.25 12.41 -6.94
C GLN A 224 -3.18 12.11 -5.75
N ILE A 225 -4.45 11.87 -6.06
CA ILE A 225 -5.46 11.43 -5.08
C ILE A 225 -5.85 10.00 -5.44
N VAL A 226 -5.47 9.06 -4.59
CA VAL A 226 -5.74 7.63 -4.80
C VAL A 226 -6.98 7.22 -4.02
N CYS A 227 -7.92 6.56 -4.71
CA CYS A 227 -9.19 6.12 -4.12
C CYS A 227 -9.27 4.61 -3.92
N GLY A 228 -8.31 3.82 -4.39
CA GLY A 228 -8.35 2.38 -4.22
C GLY A 228 -7.05 1.67 -4.56
N LEU A 229 -6.81 0.55 -3.89
CA LEU A 229 -5.68 -0.35 -4.09
C LEU A 229 -6.16 -1.74 -4.47
N ARG A 230 -5.35 -2.44 -5.27
CA ARG A 230 -5.61 -3.84 -5.60
C ARG A 230 -5.33 -4.75 -4.41
N GLY A 231 -5.98 -5.91 -4.42
CA GLY A 231 -5.64 -7.00 -3.53
C GLY A 231 -4.51 -7.87 -4.09
N LEU A 232 -4.09 -8.84 -3.30
CA LEU A 232 -3.03 -9.79 -3.60
C LEU A 232 -3.39 -11.17 -3.03
N ALA A 233 -3.03 -12.24 -3.74
CA ALA A 233 -2.89 -13.59 -3.19
C ALA A 233 -1.59 -14.18 -3.72
N TYR A 234 -0.73 -14.70 -2.83
CA TYR A 234 0.60 -15.19 -3.19
C TYR A 234 0.75 -16.67 -2.84
N PHE A 235 1.34 -17.45 -3.78
CA PHE A 235 1.42 -18.90 -3.67
C PHE A 235 2.78 -19.44 -4.09
N GLU A 236 3.16 -20.59 -3.52
CA GLU A 236 4.13 -21.50 -4.09
C GLU A 236 3.48 -22.81 -4.49
N LEU A 237 3.81 -23.30 -5.67
CA LEU A 237 3.44 -24.64 -6.16
C LEU A 237 4.67 -25.52 -6.12
N HIS A 238 4.59 -26.67 -5.43
CA HIS A 238 5.68 -27.62 -5.31
C HIS A 238 5.29 -28.97 -5.91
N ALA A 239 6.03 -29.40 -6.92
CA ALA A 239 5.91 -30.73 -7.54
C ALA A 239 7.08 -31.60 -7.12
N LYS A 240 6.79 -32.81 -6.60
CA LYS A 240 7.78 -33.84 -6.29
C LYS A 240 7.33 -35.15 -6.90
N THR A 241 8.11 -35.71 -7.81
CA THR A 241 7.71 -36.86 -8.60
C THR A 241 8.51 -38.15 -8.32
N ILE A 242 9.74 -38.01 -7.86
CA ILE A 242 10.66 -39.09 -7.48
C ILE A 242 11.48 -38.71 -6.25
N ALA A 243 12.18 -39.66 -5.65
CA ALA A 243 12.89 -39.47 -4.39
C ALA A 243 14.12 -38.53 -4.52
N TYR A 244 14.83 -38.61 -5.64
CA TYR A 244 16.02 -37.80 -5.95
C TYR A 244 16.24 -37.72 -7.46
N ASP A 245 17.04 -36.79 -7.91
CA ASP A 245 17.34 -36.57 -9.32
C ASP A 245 17.93 -37.81 -9.98
N ALA A 246 17.45 -38.13 -11.18
CA ALA A 246 17.92 -39.26 -11.96
C ALA A 246 18.73 -38.82 -13.19
N HIS A 247 19.54 -39.73 -13.74
CA HIS A 247 20.18 -39.51 -15.04
C HIS A 247 19.10 -39.56 -16.15
N SER A 248 18.96 -38.48 -16.95
CA SER A 248 17.88 -38.35 -17.94
C SER A 248 17.95 -39.44 -19.03
N GLY A 249 19.13 -39.91 -19.40
CA GLY A 249 19.32 -41.01 -20.34
C GLY A 249 18.86 -42.39 -19.79
N VAL A 250 18.79 -42.54 -18.47
CA VAL A 250 18.33 -43.78 -17.80
C VAL A 250 16.85 -43.71 -17.47
N GLY A 251 16.43 -42.58 -16.89
CA GLY A 251 15.08 -42.39 -16.35
C GLY A 251 14.11 -41.67 -17.29
N GLY A 252 14.57 -40.97 -18.31
CA GLY A 252 13.79 -40.02 -19.07
C GLY A 252 12.55 -40.53 -19.80
N SER A 253 12.49 -41.82 -20.12
CA SER A 253 11.33 -42.47 -20.73
C SER A 253 10.50 -43.29 -19.75
N ILE A 254 10.89 -43.38 -18.47
CA ILE A 254 10.29 -44.31 -17.49
C ILE A 254 9.84 -43.57 -16.22
N LEU A 255 10.59 -42.55 -15.79
CA LEU A 255 10.31 -41.84 -14.55
C LEU A 255 9.58 -40.49 -14.83
N PRO A 256 8.64 -40.08 -13.98
CA PRO A 256 7.99 -38.79 -14.12
C PRO A 256 8.97 -37.67 -13.80
N ASN A 257 8.89 -36.59 -14.59
CA ASN A 257 9.73 -35.40 -14.46
C ASN A 257 8.95 -34.28 -13.77
N ALA A 258 9.48 -33.81 -12.65
CA ALA A 258 8.81 -32.77 -11.85
C ALA A 258 8.66 -31.44 -12.59
N ALA A 259 9.65 -31.05 -13.40
CA ALA A 259 9.58 -29.83 -14.20
C ALA A 259 8.43 -29.87 -15.21
N TRP A 260 8.27 -30.98 -15.96
CA TRP A 260 7.14 -31.17 -16.87
C TRP A 260 5.81 -31.20 -16.12
N ARG A 261 5.77 -31.86 -14.95
CA ARG A 261 4.56 -31.89 -14.11
C ARG A 261 4.10 -30.50 -13.75
N LEU A 262 5.01 -29.66 -13.29
CA LEU A 262 4.74 -28.25 -12.94
C LEU A 262 4.36 -27.43 -14.16
N VAL A 263 5.08 -27.52 -15.28
CA VAL A 263 4.79 -26.78 -16.51
C VAL A 263 3.39 -27.08 -17.03
N TRP A 264 2.97 -28.37 -17.03
CA TRP A 264 1.62 -28.74 -17.46
C TRP A 264 0.56 -28.17 -16.53
N ALA A 265 0.77 -28.18 -15.22
CA ALA A 265 -0.14 -27.56 -14.26
C ALA A 265 -0.26 -26.05 -14.48
N LEU A 266 0.85 -25.34 -14.60
CA LEU A 266 0.87 -23.90 -14.88
C LEU A 266 0.14 -23.55 -16.19
N ALA A 267 0.28 -24.40 -17.22
CA ALA A 267 -0.37 -24.20 -18.51
C ALA A 267 -1.91 -24.31 -18.45
N THR A 268 -2.48 -24.88 -17.38
CA THR A 268 -3.94 -24.93 -17.20
C THR A 268 -4.51 -23.67 -16.57
N LEU A 269 -3.69 -22.85 -15.91
CA LEU A 269 -4.17 -21.73 -15.10
C LEU A 269 -4.67 -20.55 -15.93
N LYS A 270 -4.17 -20.40 -17.18
CA LYS A 270 -4.40 -19.19 -17.98
C LYS A 270 -4.41 -19.51 -19.48
N THR A 271 -5.29 -18.86 -20.22
CA THR A 271 -5.28 -18.93 -21.70
C THR A 271 -4.16 -18.07 -22.28
N ARG A 272 -3.82 -18.31 -23.56
CA ARG A 272 -2.92 -17.41 -24.31
C ARG A 272 -3.48 -15.99 -24.50
N GLY A 273 -4.79 -15.80 -24.35
CA GLY A 273 -5.46 -14.51 -24.35
C GLY A 273 -5.54 -13.86 -22.97
N GLU A 274 -4.69 -14.27 -22.02
CA GLU A 274 -4.55 -13.72 -20.68
C GLU A 274 -5.72 -13.99 -19.71
N ARG A 275 -6.75 -14.73 -20.12
CA ARG A 275 -7.87 -15.07 -19.23
C ARG A 275 -7.47 -16.16 -18.22
N ILE A 276 -7.66 -15.89 -16.95
CA ILE A 276 -7.45 -16.83 -15.83
C ILE A 276 -8.58 -17.86 -15.88
N LEU A 277 -8.24 -19.14 -15.71
CA LEU A 277 -9.16 -20.28 -15.87
C LEU A 277 -9.62 -20.88 -14.54
N LEU A 278 -9.26 -20.28 -13.40
CA LEU A 278 -9.75 -20.76 -12.10
C LEU A 278 -11.29 -20.65 -12.04
N PRO A 279 -12.00 -21.71 -11.61
CA PRO A 279 -13.46 -21.68 -11.50
C PRO A 279 -13.94 -20.55 -10.59
N GLY A 280 -14.89 -19.74 -11.07
CA GLY A 280 -15.46 -18.63 -10.31
C GLY A 280 -14.59 -17.40 -10.16
N HIS A 281 -13.38 -17.37 -10.74
CA HIS A 281 -12.41 -16.28 -10.53
C HIS A 281 -12.96 -14.89 -10.86
N TYR A 282 -13.83 -14.79 -11.85
CA TYR A 282 -14.41 -13.52 -12.29
C TYR A 282 -15.82 -13.24 -11.72
N ASP A 283 -16.40 -14.16 -10.94
CA ASP A 283 -17.80 -14.06 -10.50
C ASP A 283 -18.03 -12.88 -9.55
N ALA A 284 -17.02 -12.54 -8.73
CA ALA A 284 -17.07 -11.43 -7.80
C ALA A 284 -16.50 -10.12 -8.40
N VAL A 285 -15.97 -10.13 -9.62
CA VAL A 285 -15.36 -8.94 -10.22
C VAL A 285 -16.43 -7.90 -10.57
N VAL A 286 -16.37 -6.76 -9.89
CA VAL A 286 -17.21 -5.61 -10.19
C VAL A 286 -16.52 -4.75 -11.26
N PRO A 287 -17.17 -4.53 -12.42
CA PRO A 287 -16.59 -3.69 -13.46
C PRO A 287 -16.50 -2.22 -13.00
N PRO A 288 -15.58 -1.42 -13.58
CA PRO A 288 -15.54 0.01 -13.32
C PRO A 288 -16.86 0.68 -13.79
N THR A 289 -17.29 1.68 -13.03
CA THR A 289 -18.43 2.53 -13.41
C THR A 289 -18.04 3.49 -14.55
N ASP A 290 -19.05 4.11 -15.18
CA ASP A 290 -18.78 5.16 -16.20
C ASP A 290 -17.95 6.31 -15.62
N ALA A 291 -18.19 6.69 -14.37
CA ALA A 291 -17.42 7.72 -13.68
C ALA A 291 -15.94 7.27 -13.45
N ASP A 292 -15.70 6.00 -13.13
CA ASP A 292 -14.33 5.48 -13.05
C ASP A 292 -13.61 5.53 -14.40
N ILE A 293 -14.31 5.20 -15.48
CA ILE A 293 -13.78 5.28 -16.85
C ILE A 293 -13.47 6.72 -17.25
N GLU A 294 -14.32 7.68 -16.89
CA GLU A 294 -14.06 9.12 -17.11
C GLU A 294 -12.81 9.58 -16.35
N LEU A 295 -12.65 9.17 -15.10
CA LEU A 295 -11.43 9.47 -14.33
C LEU A 295 -10.18 8.85 -14.96
N LEU A 296 -10.24 7.57 -15.38
CA LEU A 296 -9.14 6.91 -16.08
C LEU A 296 -8.81 7.61 -17.41
N ALA A 297 -9.82 8.12 -18.12
CA ALA A 297 -9.61 8.88 -19.37
C ALA A 297 -8.91 10.22 -19.11
N ALA A 298 -9.16 10.85 -17.96
CA ALA A 298 -8.57 12.13 -17.58
C ALA A 298 -7.12 12.03 -17.06
N LEU A 299 -6.62 10.82 -16.76
CA LEU A 299 -5.25 10.61 -16.32
C LEU A 299 -4.25 10.94 -17.44
N PRO A 300 -3.04 11.43 -17.11
CA PRO A 300 -2.00 11.72 -18.09
C PRO A 300 -1.58 10.47 -18.88
N GLU A 301 -1.18 10.68 -20.15
CA GLU A 301 -0.62 9.60 -20.99
C GLU A 301 0.84 9.26 -20.62
N ALA A 302 1.46 10.05 -19.78
CA ALA A 302 2.86 9.91 -19.40
C ALA A 302 3.20 8.51 -18.85
N GLN A 303 2.29 7.90 -18.07
CA GLN A 303 2.52 6.55 -17.54
C GLN A 303 2.62 5.48 -18.63
N GLU A 304 1.73 5.50 -19.63
CA GLU A 304 1.79 4.56 -20.78
C GLU A 304 3.07 4.77 -21.58
N ALA A 305 3.42 6.04 -21.84
CA ALA A 305 4.64 6.40 -22.56
C ALA A 305 5.89 5.97 -21.80
N TRP A 306 5.92 6.17 -20.49
CA TRP A 306 7.02 5.73 -19.64
C TRP A 306 7.16 4.20 -19.64
N MET A 307 6.08 3.45 -19.42
CA MET A 307 6.11 1.98 -19.45
C MET A 307 6.62 1.45 -20.81
N ARG A 308 6.22 2.10 -21.90
CA ARG A 308 6.67 1.73 -23.24
C ARG A 308 8.16 2.02 -23.44
N ALA A 309 8.65 3.13 -22.90
CA ALA A 309 10.06 3.50 -23.02
C ALA A 309 10.96 2.65 -22.11
N GLU A 310 10.53 2.40 -20.88
CA GLU A 310 11.32 1.70 -19.85
C GLU A 310 11.43 0.20 -20.15
N PHE A 311 10.30 -0.45 -20.43
CA PHE A 311 10.24 -1.91 -20.60
C PHE A 311 10.28 -2.36 -22.06
N ALA A 312 10.19 -1.44 -23.02
CA ALA A 312 10.26 -1.69 -24.47
C ALA A 312 9.47 -2.94 -24.94
N PRO A 313 8.21 -3.16 -24.52
CA PRO A 313 7.43 -4.30 -24.99
C PRO A 313 7.17 -4.15 -26.50
N ALA A 314 7.12 -5.27 -27.23
CA ALA A 314 6.72 -5.25 -28.63
C ALA A 314 5.29 -4.66 -28.80
N GLU A 315 4.39 -5.09 -27.92
CA GLU A 315 3.06 -4.50 -27.73
C GLU A 315 2.60 -4.76 -26.28
N PHE A 316 1.67 -3.97 -25.77
CA PHE A 316 1.01 -4.29 -24.50
C PHE A 316 0.02 -5.45 -24.70
N LEU A 317 -0.23 -6.22 -23.63
CA LEU A 317 -1.13 -7.37 -23.68
C LEU A 317 -2.49 -7.00 -24.29
N GLY A 318 -2.89 -7.76 -25.31
CA GLY A 318 -4.12 -7.53 -26.05
C GLY A 318 -4.16 -6.22 -26.86
N GLY A 319 -3.01 -5.62 -27.18
CA GLY A 319 -2.91 -4.37 -27.93
C GLY A 319 -3.48 -3.16 -27.18
N ALA A 320 -3.58 -3.23 -25.84
CA ALA A 320 -4.22 -2.18 -25.04
C ALA A 320 -3.45 -0.86 -25.12
N THR A 321 -4.17 0.25 -25.30
CA THR A 321 -3.65 1.63 -25.32
C THR A 321 -4.67 2.59 -24.71
N GLY A 322 -4.25 3.78 -24.31
CA GLY A 322 -5.13 4.84 -23.82
C GLY A 322 -5.95 4.41 -22.61
N VAL A 323 -7.26 4.63 -22.63
CA VAL A 323 -8.16 4.30 -21.52
C VAL A 323 -8.19 2.79 -21.23
N GLU A 324 -8.15 1.95 -22.28
CA GLU A 324 -8.15 0.49 -22.10
C GLU A 324 -6.85 0.00 -21.42
N TYR A 325 -5.69 0.59 -21.76
CA TYR A 325 -4.43 0.34 -21.05
C TYR A 325 -4.59 0.65 -19.56
N ARG A 326 -5.11 1.85 -19.23
CA ARG A 326 -5.29 2.29 -17.83
C ARG A 326 -6.29 1.42 -17.08
N ARG A 327 -7.41 1.06 -17.73
CA ARG A 327 -8.40 0.13 -17.17
C ARG A 327 -7.76 -1.21 -16.82
N ARG A 328 -7.04 -1.82 -17.75
CA ARG A 328 -6.36 -3.10 -17.53
C ARG A 328 -5.33 -3.02 -16.43
N ALA A 329 -4.54 -1.95 -16.40
CA ALA A 329 -3.50 -1.77 -15.39
C ALA A 329 -4.02 -1.85 -13.95
N VAL A 330 -5.28 -1.46 -13.71
CA VAL A 330 -5.82 -1.35 -12.34
C VAL A 330 -7.08 -2.17 -12.09
N TRP A 331 -7.81 -2.60 -13.13
CA TRP A 331 -9.11 -3.29 -13.02
C TRP A 331 -9.14 -4.71 -13.60
N GLU A 332 -8.06 -5.17 -14.21
CA GLU A 332 -7.98 -6.55 -14.69
C GLU A 332 -7.30 -7.43 -13.64
N PRO A 333 -7.93 -8.52 -13.15
CA PRO A 333 -7.24 -9.49 -12.30
C PRO A 333 -6.06 -10.10 -13.04
N THR A 334 -4.96 -10.37 -12.32
CA THR A 334 -3.77 -10.97 -12.94
C THR A 334 -3.41 -12.29 -12.29
N CYS A 335 -2.75 -13.16 -13.06
CA CYS A 335 -2.02 -14.32 -12.57
C CYS A 335 -0.62 -14.26 -13.18
N THR A 336 0.39 -14.04 -12.34
CA THR A 336 1.77 -13.84 -12.75
C THR A 336 2.65 -14.94 -12.20
N ILE A 337 3.54 -15.50 -13.04
CA ILE A 337 4.61 -16.39 -12.60
C ILE A 337 5.80 -15.52 -12.21
N ASN A 338 6.12 -15.46 -10.91
CA ASN A 338 7.22 -14.65 -10.37
C ASN A 338 8.56 -15.39 -10.41
N GLY A 339 8.52 -16.72 -10.40
CA GLY A 339 9.72 -17.54 -10.44
C GLY A 339 9.40 -18.99 -10.74
N VAL A 340 10.35 -19.69 -11.38
CA VAL A 340 10.30 -21.13 -11.61
C VAL A 340 11.70 -21.69 -11.34
N LEU A 341 11.76 -22.75 -10.55
CA LEU A 341 13.02 -23.42 -10.21
C LEU A 341 12.88 -24.92 -10.39
N SER A 342 13.76 -25.54 -11.18
CA SER A 342 13.86 -27.01 -11.30
C SER A 342 15.15 -27.41 -12.02
N GLY A 343 15.68 -28.58 -11.69
CA GLY A 343 16.82 -29.18 -12.37
C GLY A 343 18.11 -28.41 -12.17
N TYR A 344 19.03 -28.54 -13.13
CA TYR A 344 20.36 -27.92 -13.08
C TYR A 344 20.39 -26.56 -13.75
N THR A 345 20.77 -25.53 -12.99
CA THR A 345 20.86 -24.14 -13.44
C THR A 345 22.30 -23.60 -13.45
N GLY A 346 23.31 -24.44 -13.15
CA GLY A 346 24.70 -24.06 -13.17
C GLY A 346 25.29 -24.01 -14.60
N ALA A 347 26.56 -23.61 -14.72
CA ALA A 347 27.25 -23.55 -16.00
C ALA A 347 27.44 -24.93 -16.62
N GLY A 348 27.37 -25.00 -17.95
CA GLY A 348 27.54 -26.26 -18.73
C GLY A 348 26.29 -27.12 -18.75
N ALA A 349 26.43 -28.36 -19.26
CA ALA A 349 25.33 -29.31 -19.42
C ALA A 349 25.36 -30.38 -18.31
N LYS A 350 24.21 -30.68 -17.74
CA LYS A 350 23.98 -31.84 -16.85
C LYS A 350 22.74 -32.57 -17.29
N THR A 351 22.90 -33.84 -17.72
CA THR A 351 21.79 -34.68 -18.17
C THR A 351 21.02 -35.25 -17.00
N VAL A 352 20.19 -34.39 -16.39
CA VAL A 352 19.41 -34.68 -15.18
C VAL A 352 17.92 -34.71 -15.48
N LEU A 353 17.19 -35.62 -14.82
CA LEU A 353 15.76 -35.63 -14.68
C LEU A 353 15.44 -35.15 -13.26
N PRO A 354 14.91 -33.94 -13.09
CA PRO A 354 14.68 -33.38 -11.76
C PRO A 354 13.56 -34.09 -11.00
N SER A 355 13.84 -34.32 -9.73
CA SER A 355 12.89 -34.90 -8.75
C SER A 355 11.87 -33.90 -8.23
N GLU A 356 12.25 -32.63 -8.23
CA GLU A 356 11.46 -31.52 -7.65
C GLU A 356 11.40 -30.33 -8.62
N ALA A 357 10.30 -29.59 -8.54
CA ALA A 357 10.09 -28.33 -9.22
C ALA A 357 9.23 -27.41 -8.36
N MET A 358 9.48 -26.10 -8.42
CA MET A 358 8.72 -25.09 -7.67
C MET A 358 8.41 -23.89 -8.58
N ALA A 359 7.21 -23.33 -8.43
CA ALA A 359 6.85 -22.05 -9.01
C ALA A 359 6.27 -21.11 -7.94
N LYS A 360 6.58 -19.83 -8.07
CA LYS A 360 5.96 -18.73 -7.32
C LYS A 360 4.95 -18.04 -8.20
N LEU A 361 3.76 -17.79 -7.65
CA LEU A 361 2.66 -17.14 -8.36
C LEU A 361 2.09 -16.01 -7.50
N ASP A 362 1.76 -14.89 -8.12
CA ASP A 362 0.86 -13.90 -7.54
C ASP A 362 -0.41 -13.74 -8.37
N PHE A 363 -1.51 -13.44 -7.67
CA PHE A 363 -2.76 -12.99 -8.25
C PHE A 363 -3.03 -11.59 -7.72
N ARG A 364 -3.03 -10.57 -8.61
CA ARG A 364 -3.54 -9.26 -8.24
C ARG A 364 -5.05 -9.27 -8.35
N LEU A 365 -5.69 -8.87 -7.27
CA LEU A 365 -7.14 -8.94 -7.11
C LEU A 365 -7.76 -7.55 -7.27
N VAL A 366 -8.98 -7.51 -7.75
CA VAL A 366 -9.77 -6.29 -7.90
C VAL A 366 -10.90 -6.27 -6.85
N PRO A 367 -11.67 -5.18 -6.70
CA PRO A 367 -12.71 -5.12 -5.69
C PRO A 367 -13.61 -6.34 -5.65
N ASP A 368 -13.98 -6.74 -4.43
CA ASP A 368 -14.83 -7.87 -4.06
C ASP A 368 -14.22 -9.27 -4.28
N GLN A 369 -13.04 -9.42 -4.86
CA GLN A 369 -12.33 -10.69 -4.86
C GLN A 369 -11.71 -10.99 -3.48
N ASP A 370 -11.76 -12.27 -3.09
CA ASP A 370 -11.25 -12.78 -1.81
C ASP A 370 -10.01 -13.66 -2.04
N PRO A 371 -8.83 -13.36 -1.45
CA PRO A 371 -7.61 -14.17 -1.58
C PRO A 371 -7.82 -15.63 -1.17
N GLU A 372 -8.62 -15.89 -0.12
CA GLU A 372 -8.92 -17.24 0.36
C GLU A 372 -9.77 -18.02 -0.66
N GLU A 373 -10.68 -17.34 -1.37
CA GLU A 373 -11.45 -17.99 -2.44
C GLU A 373 -10.54 -18.32 -3.63
N VAL A 374 -9.57 -17.45 -3.95
CA VAL A 374 -8.57 -17.74 -4.99
C VAL A 374 -7.76 -18.97 -4.59
N HIS A 375 -7.35 -19.10 -3.33
CA HIS A 375 -6.65 -20.28 -2.82
C HIS A 375 -7.50 -21.55 -3.01
N ARG A 376 -8.75 -21.53 -2.53
CA ARG A 376 -9.67 -22.68 -2.68
C ARG A 376 -9.89 -23.04 -4.16
N SER A 377 -10.04 -22.04 -5.01
CA SER A 377 -10.26 -22.23 -6.44
C SER A 377 -9.03 -22.78 -7.17
N LEU A 378 -7.83 -22.33 -6.77
CA LEU A 378 -6.56 -22.85 -7.30
C LEU A 378 -6.38 -24.33 -6.96
N CYS A 379 -6.58 -24.72 -5.70
CA CYS A 379 -6.50 -26.11 -5.27
C CYS A 379 -7.51 -26.98 -6.05
N ARG A 380 -8.77 -26.56 -6.11
CA ARG A 380 -9.82 -27.28 -6.86
C ARG A 380 -9.48 -27.40 -8.35
N HIS A 381 -8.98 -26.33 -8.97
CA HIS A 381 -8.57 -26.33 -10.38
C HIS A 381 -7.47 -27.37 -10.66
N LEU A 382 -6.44 -27.40 -9.80
CA LEU A 382 -5.35 -28.36 -9.94
C LEU A 382 -5.87 -29.81 -9.77
N ASP A 383 -6.75 -30.06 -8.80
CA ASP A 383 -7.37 -31.37 -8.58
C ASP A 383 -8.19 -31.84 -9.81
N GLU A 384 -9.05 -30.98 -10.33
CA GLU A 384 -9.91 -31.26 -11.50
C GLU A 384 -9.10 -31.50 -12.77
N HIS A 385 -7.88 -30.92 -12.88
CA HIS A 385 -6.98 -31.16 -14.01
C HIS A 385 -5.96 -32.28 -13.77
N GLY A 386 -6.11 -33.03 -12.67
CA GLY A 386 -5.28 -34.19 -12.36
C GLY A 386 -3.90 -33.84 -11.79
N PHE A 387 -3.79 -32.70 -11.10
CA PHE A 387 -2.56 -32.22 -10.45
C PHE A 387 -2.67 -32.16 -8.93
N SER A 388 -3.47 -33.04 -8.31
CA SER A 388 -3.66 -33.13 -6.85
C SER A 388 -2.39 -33.47 -6.06
N ASP A 389 -1.35 -33.93 -6.75
CA ASP A 389 -0.01 -34.21 -6.21
C ASP A 389 0.89 -32.97 -6.11
N ILE A 390 0.46 -31.83 -6.63
CA ILE A 390 1.19 -30.56 -6.47
C ILE A 390 0.75 -29.90 -5.16
N GLU A 391 1.71 -29.73 -4.26
CA GLU A 391 1.49 -28.99 -3.01
C GLU A 391 1.31 -27.50 -3.31
N VAL A 392 0.20 -26.92 -2.86
CA VAL A 392 -0.06 -25.47 -2.91
C VAL A 392 0.20 -24.88 -1.54
N ARG A 393 1.21 -24.01 -1.44
CA ARG A 393 1.49 -23.24 -0.22
C ARG A 393 0.94 -21.82 -0.41
N TYR A 394 -0.04 -21.48 0.39
CA TYR A 394 -0.55 -20.11 0.46
C TYR A 394 0.37 -19.27 1.36
N LEU A 395 0.96 -18.23 0.81
CA LEU A 395 1.91 -17.36 1.52
C LEU A 395 1.27 -16.10 2.11
N GLY A 396 -0.03 -15.92 1.87
CA GLY A 396 -0.80 -14.79 2.36
C GLY A 396 -1.51 -14.03 1.26
N GLY A 397 -2.34 -13.08 1.68
CA GLY A 397 -3.08 -12.24 0.75
C GLY A 397 -3.75 -11.06 1.43
N GLN A 398 -4.10 -10.08 0.63
CA GLN A 398 -4.82 -8.87 1.04
C GLN A 398 -6.00 -8.65 0.10
N LYS A 399 -7.14 -8.24 0.65
CA LYS A 399 -8.30 -7.85 -0.14
C LYS A 399 -8.08 -6.46 -0.73
N SER A 400 -8.63 -6.22 -1.92
CA SER A 400 -8.74 -4.87 -2.47
C SER A 400 -9.64 -4.00 -1.59
N GLY A 401 -9.36 -2.71 -1.54
CA GLY A 401 -10.22 -1.74 -0.89
C GLY A 401 -10.28 -0.44 -1.68
N ARG A 402 -11.45 0.20 -1.69
CA ARG A 402 -11.62 1.49 -2.37
C ARG A 402 -12.68 2.36 -1.71
N VAL A 403 -12.56 3.66 -1.95
CA VAL A 403 -13.52 4.71 -1.60
C VAL A 403 -14.12 5.26 -2.88
N ASP A 404 -15.39 5.66 -2.84
CA ASP A 404 -16.02 6.36 -3.95
C ASP A 404 -15.24 7.66 -4.26
N PRO A 405 -14.75 7.86 -5.49
CA PRO A 405 -14.08 9.10 -5.88
C PRO A 405 -14.95 10.36 -5.66
N ASN A 406 -16.27 10.20 -5.59
CA ASN A 406 -17.21 11.26 -5.29
C ASN A 406 -17.44 11.48 -3.80
N HIS A 407 -16.80 10.70 -2.92
CA HIS A 407 -16.93 10.88 -1.48
C HIS A 407 -16.56 12.31 -1.06
N PRO A 408 -17.31 12.96 -0.16
CA PRO A 408 -17.05 14.35 0.26
C PRO A 408 -15.59 14.60 0.69
N TYR A 409 -14.99 13.67 1.43
CA TYR A 409 -13.59 13.80 1.87
C TYR A 409 -12.58 13.67 0.73
N VAL A 410 -12.86 12.85 -0.29
CA VAL A 410 -12.02 12.79 -1.50
C VAL A 410 -12.06 14.12 -2.26
N ARG A 411 -13.26 14.70 -2.40
CA ARG A 411 -13.43 16.02 -3.02
C ARG A 411 -12.72 17.12 -2.23
N LEU A 412 -12.87 17.14 -0.91
CA LEU A 412 -12.18 18.08 -0.03
C LEU A 412 -10.66 17.94 -0.16
N CYS A 413 -10.15 16.70 -0.18
CA CYS A 413 -8.73 16.42 -0.39
C CYS A 413 -8.25 16.94 -1.75
N ALA A 414 -9.03 16.75 -2.82
CA ALA A 414 -8.70 17.26 -4.15
C ALA A 414 -8.73 18.81 -4.21
N GLU A 415 -9.67 19.46 -3.54
CA GLU A 415 -9.74 20.93 -3.47
C GLU A 415 -8.57 21.54 -2.72
N THR A 416 -8.21 20.97 -1.57
CA THR A 416 -7.05 21.41 -0.80
C THR A 416 -5.74 21.15 -1.53
N ALA A 417 -5.61 20.03 -2.25
CA ALA A 417 -4.48 19.74 -3.12
C ALA A 417 -4.35 20.79 -4.24
N ARG A 418 -5.47 21.11 -4.93
CA ARG A 418 -5.47 22.16 -5.97
C ARG A 418 -4.94 23.48 -5.43
N ALA A 419 -5.36 23.86 -4.22
CA ALA A 419 -4.94 25.12 -3.58
C ALA A 419 -3.45 25.14 -3.19
N VAL A 420 -2.86 24.00 -2.81
CA VAL A 420 -1.44 23.89 -2.43
C VAL A 420 -0.53 23.82 -3.65
N TYR A 421 -0.88 22.96 -4.61
CA TYR A 421 -0.03 22.67 -5.77
C TYR A 421 -0.29 23.60 -6.95
N GLU A 422 -1.36 24.40 -6.92
CA GLU A 422 -1.79 25.30 -8.00
C GLU A 422 -1.98 24.56 -9.34
N LYS A 423 -2.36 23.28 -9.25
CA LYS A 423 -2.56 22.35 -10.37
C LYS A 423 -3.79 21.48 -10.13
N GLU A 424 -4.44 21.08 -11.23
CA GLU A 424 -5.55 20.12 -11.14
C GLU A 424 -5.05 18.76 -10.63
N PRO A 425 -5.66 18.20 -9.58
CA PRO A 425 -5.32 16.87 -9.09
C PRO A 425 -5.58 15.78 -10.13
N CYS A 426 -4.79 14.72 -10.10
CA CYS A 426 -5.08 13.47 -10.75
C CYS A 426 -5.82 12.56 -9.77
N ILE A 427 -7.08 12.27 -10.02
CA ILE A 427 -7.87 11.34 -9.18
C ILE A 427 -7.78 9.95 -9.80
N TYR A 428 -7.13 9.04 -9.09
CA TYR A 428 -6.97 7.64 -9.47
C TYR A 428 -8.07 6.82 -8.80
N PRO A 429 -9.08 6.31 -9.54
CA PRO A 429 -10.13 5.48 -8.93
C PRO A 429 -9.57 4.18 -8.34
N MET A 430 -8.47 3.69 -8.90
CA MET A 430 -7.67 2.54 -8.44
C MET A 430 -6.22 2.73 -8.88
N VAL A 431 -5.29 2.13 -8.13
CA VAL A 431 -3.88 1.94 -8.54
C VAL A 431 -3.51 0.47 -8.56
N GLY A 432 -2.41 0.13 -9.24
CA GLY A 432 -1.95 -1.25 -9.40
C GLY A 432 -1.29 -1.85 -8.15
N GLY A 433 -0.87 -1.00 -7.20
CA GLY A 433 -0.26 -1.42 -5.94
C GLY A 433 -1.25 -2.10 -5.00
N THR A 434 -0.71 -2.75 -3.98
CA THR A 434 -1.46 -3.41 -2.89
C THR A 434 -0.98 -2.81 -1.58
N GLY A 435 -1.89 -2.68 -0.63
CA GLY A 435 -1.64 -2.27 0.76
C GLY A 435 -2.83 -2.65 1.63
N PRO A 436 -2.72 -2.62 2.94
CA PRO A 436 -3.72 -3.14 3.88
C PRO A 436 -4.93 -2.22 4.05
N VAL A 437 -5.43 -1.62 2.96
CA VAL A 437 -6.53 -0.64 2.99
C VAL A 437 -7.90 -1.24 3.33
N HIS A 438 -8.12 -2.51 2.99
CA HIS A 438 -9.41 -3.18 3.17
C HIS A 438 -9.92 -3.19 4.62
N PRO A 439 -9.11 -3.49 5.65
CA PRO A 439 -9.53 -3.43 7.04
C PRO A 439 -10.06 -2.06 7.46
N PHE A 440 -9.54 -0.97 6.92
CA PHE A 440 -10.02 0.39 7.20
C PHE A 440 -11.35 0.67 6.51
N VAL A 441 -11.43 0.41 5.20
CA VAL A 441 -12.61 0.75 4.40
C VAL A 441 -13.79 -0.17 4.72
N ALA A 442 -13.57 -1.47 4.76
CA ALA A 442 -14.64 -2.45 5.01
C ALA A 442 -14.80 -2.81 6.49
N GLY A 443 -13.69 -2.93 7.23
CA GLY A 443 -13.68 -3.28 8.66
C GLY A 443 -14.13 -2.13 9.53
N LEU A 444 -13.44 -1.00 9.48
CA LEU A 444 -13.77 0.19 10.26
C LEU A 444 -14.84 1.06 9.59
N ARG A 445 -15.16 0.83 8.32
CA ARG A 445 -16.06 1.67 7.50
C ARG A 445 -15.58 3.12 7.40
N GLN A 446 -14.29 3.33 7.40
CA GLN A 446 -13.68 4.64 7.29
C GLN A 446 -13.24 4.89 5.85
N PRO A 447 -13.64 6.01 5.23
CA PRO A 447 -13.06 6.43 3.97
C PRO A 447 -11.60 6.82 4.18
N PHE A 448 -10.79 6.67 3.14
CA PHE A 448 -9.42 7.18 3.17
C PHE A 448 -9.16 8.21 2.08
N VAL A 449 -8.16 9.05 2.31
CA VAL A 449 -7.61 10.02 1.36
C VAL A 449 -6.08 9.95 1.38
N THR A 450 -5.42 10.49 0.36
CA THR A 450 -3.96 10.51 0.26
C THR A 450 -3.42 11.93 0.23
N CYS A 451 -2.55 12.25 1.18
CA CYS A 451 -1.84 13.52 1.30
C CYS A 451 -0.35 13.22 1.48
N GLY A 452 0.32 12.77 0.42
CA GLY A 452 1.68 12.25 0.52
C GLY A 452 2.75 13.21 0.05
N VAL A 453 4.00 12.75 0.14
CA VAL A 453 5.23 13.49 -0.19
C VAL A 453 6.01 12.84 -1.33
N GLY A 454 5.51 11.73 -1.89
CA GLY A 454 6.16 10.96 -2.94
C GLY A 454 6.25 11.69 -4.28
N TYR A 455 7.18 11.25 -5.11
CA TYR A 455 7.32 11.70 -6.49
C TYR A 455 7.94 10.59 -7.36
N PRO A 456 7.86 10.63 -8.71
CA PRO A 456 8.31 9.54 -9.58
C PRO A 456 9.81 9.20 -9.48
N GLY A 457 10.66 10.15 -9.05
CA GLY A 457 12.09 9.95 -8.89
C GLY A 457 12.54 9.40 -7.53
N ALA A 458 11.62 9.07 -6.64
CA ALA A 458 11.89 8.66 -5.25
C ALA A 458 12.69 7.36 -5.11
N ARG A 459 12.69 6.49 -6.13
CA ARG A 459 13.41 5.22 -6.14
C ARG A 459 13.02 4.29 -4.97
N ILE A 460 11.72 4.25 -4.67
CA ILE A 460 11.16 3.37 -3.65
C ILE A 460 11.62 1.92 -3.91
N HIS A 461 11.99 1.19 -2.87
CA HIS A 461 12.52 -0.18 -2.88
C HIS A 461 13.85 -0.37 -3.65
N ALA A 462 14.51 0.72 -4.07
CA ALA A 462 15.76 0.69 -4.82
C ALA A 462 16.90 1.43 -4.10
N PRO A 463 18.17 1.17 -4.45
CA PRO A 463 19.30 1.96 -3.95
C PRO A 463 19.18 3.45 -4.31
N ASN A 464 19.64 4.31 -3.38
CA ASN A 464 19.49 5.76 -3.43
C ASN A 464 18.02 6.22 -3.40
N GLU A 465 17.17 5.52 -2.65
CA GLU A 465 15.86 6.03 -2.27
C GLU A 465 15.99 7.44 -1.72
N ASN A 466 15.05 8.30 -2.10
CA ASN A 466 15.15 9.70 -1.76
C ASN A 466 13.78 10.41 -1.72
N LEU A 467 13.77 11.56 -1.05
CA LEU A 467 12.61 12.44 -0.92
C LEU A 467 13.05 13.88 -1.24
N ARG A 468 12.21 14.68 -1.90
CA ARG A 468 12.47 16.12 -2.07
C ARG A 468 11.96 16.91 -0.88
N VAL A 469 12.79 17.84 -0.36
CA VAL A 469 12.40 18.78 0.72
C VAL A 469 11.19 19.61 0.29
N SER A 470 11.17 20.04 -0.97
CA SER A 470 10.05 20.79 -1.54
C SER A 470 8.74 20.00 -1.55
N ASP A 471 8.77 18.70 -1.77
CA ASP A 471 7.58 17.84 -1.71
C ASP A 471 7.19 17.49 -0.27
N LEU A 472 8.17 17.33 0.63
CA LEU A 472 7.92 17.20 2.07
C LEU A 472 7.12 18.40 2.60
N LEU A 473 7.53 19.62 2.26
CA LEU A 473 6.81 20.84 2.65
C LEU A 473 5.42 20.92 2.03
N LYS A 474 5.27 20.63 0.73
CA LYS A 474 3.97 20.66 0.05
C LYS A 474 3.02 19.60 0.55
N GLY A 475 3.49 18.38 0.77
CA GLY A 475 2.68 17.29 1.32
C GLY A 475 2.23 17.56 2.75
N ALA A 476 3.09 18.16 3.58
CA ALA A 476 2.73 18.62 4.91
C ALA A 476 1.72 19.80 4.86
N GLU A 477 1.90 20.77 3.95
CA GLU A 477 0.93 21.87 3.73
C GLU A 477 -0.43 21.29 3.28
N HIS A 478 -0.45 20.32 2.36
CA HIS A 478 -1.67 19.68 1.90
C HIS A 478 -2.37 18.94 3.06
N THR A 479 -1.63 18.15 3.84
CA THR A 479 -2.15 17.50 5.04
C THR A 479 -2.76 18.52 6.00
N ALA A 480 -2.05 19.58 6.35
CA ALA A 480 -2.51 20.60 7.27
C ALA A 480 -3.78 21.31 6.77
N ARG A 481 -3.83 21.68 5.49
CA ARG A 481 -5.01 22.33 4.89
C ARG A 481 -6.21 21.42 4.82
N PHE A 482 -6.02 20.13 4.49
CA PHE A 482 -7.09 19.15 4.51
C PHE A 482 -7.67 19.02 5.92
N LEU A 483 -6.84 18.92 6.95
CA LEU A 483 -7.26 18.78 8.34
C LEU A 483 -8.02 20.04 8.84
N LEU A 484 -7.53 21.24 8.51
CA LEU A 484 -8.21 22.50 8.84
C LEU A 484 -9.56 22.60 8.13
N ALA A 485 -9.61 22.32 6.82
CA ALA A 485 -10.86 22.36 6.06
C ALA A 485 -11.87 21.31 6.52
N LEU A 486 -11.40 20.13 6.96
CA LEU A 486 -12.25 19.13 7.59
C LEU A 486 -12.91 19.67 8.87
N ALA A 487 -12.12 20.31 9.74
CA ALA A 487 -12.64 20.88 10.99
C ALA A 487 -13.66 21.99 10.76
N GLU A 488 -13.45 22.85 9.75
CA GLU A 488 -14.37 23.94 9.39
C GLU A 488 -15.72 23.43 8.81
N GLN A 489 -15.71 22.31 8.08
CA GLN A 489 -16.89 21.75 7.43
C GLN A 489 -17.60 20.68 8.26
N TYR A 490 -17.02 20.29 9.39
CA TYR A 490 -17.53 19.21 10.22
C TYR A 490 -18.87 19.59 10.91
N ILE A 491 -19.87 18.74 10.73
CA ILE A 491 -21.17 18.85 11.43
C ILE A 491 -21.29 17.62 12.35
N PRO A 492 -21.25 17.78 13.68
CA PRO A 492 -21.37 16.66 14.62
C PRO A 492 -22.63 15.82 14.36
N GLY A 493 -22.48 14.49 14.38
CA GLY A 493 -23.59 13.56 14.20
C GLY A 493 -24.12 13.38 12.77
N SER A 494 -23.35 13.80 11.76
CA SER A 494 -23.71 13.63 10.34
C SER A 494 -23.31 12.27 9.75
N HIS A 495 -22.90 11.29 10.56
CA HIS A 495 -22.43 9.93 10.15
C HIS A 495 -23.51 8.87 10.25
#